data_164d63db3f8a61f69c4dafc5db37e345
#
_entry.id   164d63db3f8a61f69c4dafc5db37e345
#
_cell.length_a   1.000
_cell.length_b   1.000
_cell.length_c   1.000
_cell.angle_alpha   90.00
_cell.angle_beta   90.00
_cell.angle_gamma   90.00
#
_symmetry.space_group_name_H-M   'P 1'
#
loop_
_entity.id
_entity.type
_entity.pdbx_description
1 polymer ?
#
loop_
_entity_poly.entity_id
_entity_poly.type
_entity_poly.pdbx_seq_one_letter_code
_entity_poly.pdbx_strand_id
1 'polypeptide(L)'
;MQNILKKILLTLLLTQVIAAAHAARVELRWYGHSAFKITTPSGKVLLIDPWITNPANKHGQEDLSGIGKADLILISHGHFDHIGDSVAIAKKTGARLVATFDLGKALTHYGGYPLEQSGMDTLGNFGGELTLLEGEVKIAFIPAVHSSTVTKPQDTQDIRDGGNPGGFLITIKNGPAIYHAGDTDLFSDMSLINKFHKVNIMLVPIGGHFTMGPERAAEAVRLVNPEIVIPMHFGTFPILNGTPESLEKALKVIRSRTRVIPLSVGESIEL
;
A
#
# COMPACT_ATOMS: atom_id res chain seq x y z
N MET A 1 33.59 29.37 -37.23
CA MET A 1 33.34 29.40 -35.78
C MET A 1 31.85 29.46 -35.41
N GLN A 2 31.04 30.36 -35.98
CA GLN A 2 29.60 30.46 -35.64
C GLN A 2 28.77 29.20 -35.90
N ASN A 3 29.05 28.41 -36.96
CA ASN A 3 28.34 27.19 -37.28
C ASN A 3 28.66 25.99 -36.35
N ILE A 4 29.87 25.99 -35.76
CA ILE A 4 30.28 24.97 -34.80
C ILE A 4 29.65 25.25 -33.44
N LEU A 5 29.58 26.53 -33.02
CA LEU A 5 28.90 26.91 -31.78
C LEU A 5 27.39 26.58 -31.81
N LYS A 6 26.72 26.84 -32.95
CA LYS A 6 25.28 26.48 -33.12
C LYS A 6 25.04 24.98 -33.06
N LYS A 7 25.92 24.15 -33.63
CA LYS A 7 25.79 22.67 -33.55
C LYS A 7 26.05 22.19 -32.13
N ILE A 8 27.01 22.72 -31.39
CA ILE A 8 27.29 22.35 -29.99
C ILE A 8 26.14 22.76 -29.08
N LEU A 9 25.55 23.95 -29.27
CA LEU A 9 24.40 24.42 -28.50
C LEU A 9 23.13 23.56 -28.76
N LEU A 10 22.90 23.14 -30.02
CA LEU A 10 21.78 22.29 -30.39
C LEU A 10 21.95 20.88 -29.83
N THR A 11 23.18 20.32 -29.79
CA THR A 11 23.46 19.02 -29.21
C THR A 11 23.28 19.01 -27.68
N LEU A 12 23.70 20.09 -27.00
CA LEU A 12 23.48 20.26 -25.54
C LEU A 12 22.02 20.44 -25.20
N LEU A 13 21.22 21.16 -26.01
CA LEU A 13 19.77 21.24 -25.81
C LEU A 13 19.07 19.89 -26.03
N LEU A 14 19.47 19.12 -27.06
CA LEU A 14 18.90 17.77 -27.29
C LEU A 14 19.25 16.79 -26.16
N THR A 15 20.46 16.86 -25.60
CA THR A 15 20.81 15.99 -24.46
C THR A 15 20.08 16.37 -23.17
N GLN A 16 19.79 17.64 -22.96
CA GLN A 16 18.93 18.05 -21.82
C GLN A 16 17.46 17.65 -21.98
N VAL A 17 16.94 17.68 -23.22
CA VAL A 17 15.54 17.23 -23.50
C VAL A 17 15.41 15.71 -23.37
N ILE A 18 16.44 14.95 -23.74
CA ILE A 18 16.42 13.47 -23.57
C ILE A 18 16.59 13.07 -22.10
N ALA A 19 17.34 13.82 -21.29
CA ALA A 19 17.45 13.61 -19.85
C ALA A 19 16.13 13.96 -19.10
N ALA A 20 15.33 14.90 -19.62
CA ALA A 20 14.01 15.25 -19.06
C ALA A 20 12.90 14.26 -19.43
N ALA A 21 13.13 13.34 -20.37
CA ALA A 21 12.12 12.41 -20.86
C ALA A 21 12.03 11.08 -20.07
N HIS A 22 12.92 10.84 -19.09
CA HIS A 22 12.69 9.85 -18.06
C HIS A 22 11.92 10.52 -16.91
N ALA A 23 10.63 10.78 -17.11
CA ALA A 23 9.75 11.04 -15.98
C ALA A 23 9.92 9.86 -15.02
N ALA A 24 10.47 10.15 -13.84
CA ALA A 24 10.61 9.12 -12.82
C ALA A 24 9.24 8.49 -12.60
N ARG A 25 9.15 7.17 -12.70
CA ARG A 25 7.92 6.42 -12.59
C ARG A 25 7.64 6.08 -11.13
N VAL A 26 6.41 5.75 -10.84
CA VAL A 26 6.05 5.19 -9.53
C VAL A 26 6.53 3.74 -9.51
N GLU A 27 7.33 3.37 -8.51
CA GLU A 27 7.68 1.98 -8.24
C GLU A 27 6.76 1.42 -7.15
N LEU A 28 6.20 0.24 -7.39
CA LEU A 28 5.47 -0.55 -6.40
C LEU A 28 6.22 -1.85 -6.16
N ARG A 29 6.65 -2.11 -4.91
CA ARG A 29 7.30 -3.35 -4.49
C ARG A 29 6.45 -4.10 -3.48
N TRP A 30 6.31 -5.42 -3.67
CA TRP A 30 5.62 -6.30 -2.73
C TRP A 30 6.62 -7.10 -1.88
N TYR A 31 6.48 -7.05 -0.56
CA TYR A 31 7.32 -7.81 0.36
C TYR A 31 6.67 -9.10 0.87
N GLY A 32 5.51 -9.48 0.29
CA GLY A 32 4.68 -10.59 0.76
C GLY A 32 3.56 -10.12 1.67
N HIS A 33 2.60 -11.00 1.92
CA HIS A 33 1.39 -10.73 2.71
C HIS A 33 0.67 -9.46 2.22
N SER A 34 0.50 -8.45 3.10
CA SER A 34 -0.06 -7.14 2.73
C SER A 34 1.00 -6.02 2.70
N ALA A 35 2.29 -6.37 2.77
CA ALA A 35 3.38 -5.41 2.89
C ALA A 35 3.82 -4.87 1.53
N PHE A 36 3.63 -3.57 1.31
CA PHE A 36 4.03 -2.89 0.08
C PHE A 36 4.91 -1.67 0.35
N LYS A 37 5.78 -1.37 -0.62
CA LYS A 37 6.51 -0.10 -0.71
C LYS A 37 6.10 0.61 -2.00
N ILE A 38 5.79 1.91 -1.88
CA ILE A 38 5.62 2.81 -3.02
C ILE A 38 6.76 3.81 -2.99
N THR A 39 7.47 3.93 -4.12
CA THR A 39 8.43 5.02 -4.34
C THR A 39 7.84 5.97 -5.38
N THR A 40 7.65 7.23 -5.00
CA THR A 40 7.09 8.24 -5.90
C THR A 40 8.13 8.77 -6.89
N PRO A 41 7.72 9.48 -7.95
CA PRO A 41 8.65 10.07 -8.91
C PRO A 41 9.70 11.00 -8.30
N SER A 42 9.40 11.67 -7.20
CA SER A 42 10.35 12.53 -6.47
C SER A 42 11.25 11.76 -5.49
N GLY A 43 11.08 10.43 -5.37
CA GLY A 43 11.82 9.59 -4.43
C GLY A 43 11.29 9.63 -3.00
N LYS A 44 10.03 10.03 -2.78
CA LYS A 44 9.34 9.83 -1.51
C LYS A 44 8.96 8.36 -1.36
N VAL A 45 9.06 7.83 -0.14
CA VAL A 45 8.84 6.41 0.15
C VAL A 45 7.68 6.24 1.13
N LEU A 46 6.67 5.51 0.70
CA LEU A 46 5.55 5.08 1.51
C LEU A 46 5.64 3.57 1.75
N LEU A 47 5.45 3.14 2.97
CA LEU A 47 5.29 1.73 3.33
C LEU A 47 3.84 1.51 3.78
N ILE A 48 3.24 0.42 3.35
CA ILE A 48 1.87 0.05 3.69
C ILE A 48 1.91 -1.31 4.36
N ASP A 49 1.32 -1.40 5.56
CA ASP A 49 1.22 -2.62 6.37
C ASP A 49 2.56 -3.40 6.44
N PRO A 50 3.68 -2.74 6.86
CA PRO A 50 5.03 -3.22 6.57
C PRO A 50 5.47 -4.37 7.48
N TRP A 51 4.86 -5.54 7.32
CA TRP A 51 5.38 -6.78 7.86
C TRP A 51 6.37 -7.40 6.87
N ILE A 52 7.54 -6.76 6.74
CA ILE A 52 8.59 -7.14 5.78
C ILE A 52 9.19 -8.51 6.13
N THR A 53 9.29 -8.82 7.43
CA THR A 53 9.84 -10.08 7.95
C THR A 53 8.83 -11.22 7.97
N ASN A 54 7.71 -11.11 7.22
CA ASN A 54 6.70 -12.16 7.17
C ASN A 54 7.26 -13.50 6.67
N PRO A 55 6.67 -14.66 7.04
CA PRO A 55 7.21 -15.99 6.72
C PRO A 55 7.34 -16.30 5.22
N ALA A 56 6.59 -15.61 4.35
CA ALA A 56 6.70 -15.78 2.90
C ALA A 56 7.94 -15.08 2.32
N ASN A 57 8.48 -14.08 3.01
CA ASN A 57 9.67 -13.35 2.57
C ASN A 57 10.96 -14.01 3.10
N LYS A 58 11.60 -14.80 2.27
CA LYS A 58 12.86 -15.50 2.62
C LYS A 58 14.02 -14.53 2.87
N HIS A 59 13.95 -13.31 2.36
CA HIS A 59 14.93 -12.22 2.51
C HIS A 59 14.48 -11.15 3.50
N GLY A 60 13.44 -11.40 4.30
CA GLY A 60 12.78 -10.39 5.12
C GLY A 60 13.71 -9.59 6.03
N GLN A 61 14.70 -10.23 6.67
CA GLN A 61 15.68 -9.53 7.53
C GLN A 61 16.63 -8.63 6.72
N GLU A 62 17.06 -9.08 5.54
CA GLU A 62 17.89 -8.30 4.63
C GLU A 62 17.10 -7.12 4.06
N ASP A 63 15.89 -7.37 3.59
CA ASP A 63 14.98 -6.32 3.11
C ASP A 63 14.69 -5.27 4.19
N LEU A 64 14.39 -5.70 5.42
CA LEU A 64 14.15 -4.80 6.55
C LEU A 64 15.40 -3.95 6.87
N SER A 65 16.58 -4.59 6.88
CA SER A 65 17.85 -3.87 7.10
C SER A 65 18.15 -2.87 5.99
N GLY A 66 17.72 -3.17 4.76
CA GLY A 66 17.86 -2.33 3.56
C GLY A 66 16.92 -1.13 3.53
N ILE A 67 15.88 -1.05 4.38
CA ILE A 67 15.03 0.14 4.48
C ILE A 67 15.83 1.29 5.11
N GLY A 68 16.47 2.09 4.27
CA GLY A 68 17.24 3.28 4.69
C GLY A 68 16.42 4.56 4.79
N LYS A 69 15.24 4.60 4.15
CA LYS A 69 14.33 5.75 4.10
C LYS A 69 12.88 5.27 4.08
N ALA A 70 12.03 5.93 4.86
CA ALA A 70 10.59 5.95 4.71
C ALA A 70 10.10 7.35 5.11
N ASP A 71 9.22 7.93 4.33
CA ASP A 71 8.59 9.22 4.64
C ASP A 71 7.27 9.00 5.39
N LEU A 72 6.49 8.00 4.96
CA LEU A 72 5.22 7.62 5.58
C LEU A 72 5.14 6.11 5.80
N ILE A 73 4.49 5.72 6.89
CA ILE A 73 4.04 4.35 7.15
C ILE A 73 2.52 4.38 7.30
N LEU A 74 1.81 3.67 6.42
CA LEU A 74 0.38 3.53 6.42
C LEU A 74 0.02 2.20 7.08
N ILE A 75 -0.84 2.22 8.11
CA ILE A 75 -1.32 1.00 8.78
C ILE A 75 -2.83 0.92 8.66
N SER A 76 -3.32 -0.11 7.98
CA SER A 76 -4.73 -0.30 7.64
C SER A 76 -5.57 -0.66 8.87
N HIS A 77 -5.02 -1.51 9.75
CA HIS A 77 -5.65 -1.94 10.99
C HIS A 77 -4.63 -2.53 11.97
N GLY A 78 -5.07 -2.84 13.19
CA GLY A 78 -4.18 -3.11 14.32
C GLY A 78 -3.67 -4.55 14.45
N HIS A 79 -3.90 -5.46 13.51
CA HIS A 79 -3.41 -6.82 13.62
C HIS A 79 -1.88 -6.88 13.43
N PHE A 80 -1.27 -7.89 14.07
CA PHE A 80 0.20 -8.02 14.13
C PHE A 80 0.85 -8.15 12.74
N ASP A 81 0.18 -8.78 11.80
CA ASP A 81 0.64 -9.03 10.43
C ASP A 81 0.50 -7.81 9.50
N HIS A 82 -0.06 -6.71 10.01
CA HIS A 82 -0.11 -5.40 9.36
C HIS A 82 0.74 -4.36 10.08
N ILE A 83 0.72 -4.32 11.42
CA ILE A 83 1.65 -3.50 12.21
C ILE A 83 3.09 -3.93 11.91
N GLY A 84 3.36 -5.23 11.95
CA GLY A 84 4.62 -5.86 11.58
C GLY A 84 5.86 -5.14 12.08
N ASP A 85 6.73 -4.75 11.16
CA ASP A 85 8.01 -4.09 11.43
C ASP A 85 7.89 -2.56 11.54
N SER A 86 6.68 -2.01 11.48
CA SER A 86 6.40 -0.56 11.38
C SER A 86 7.08 0.26 12.47
N VAL A 87 7.04 -0.22 13.71
CA VAL A 87 7.65 0.46 14.88
C VAL A 87 9.17 0.54 14.74
N ALA A 88 9.81 -0.55 14.31
CA ALA A 88 11.26 -0.60 14.11
C ALA A 88 11.68 0.33 12.96
N ILE A 89 10.93 0.30 11.86
CA ILE A 89 11.17 1.17 10.70
C ILE A 89 10.96 2.64 11.07
N ALA A 90 9.88 2.97 11.78
CA ALA A 90 9.59 4.33 12.22
C ALA A 90 10.73 4.90 13.10
N LYS A 91 11.19 4.13 14.08
CA LYS A 91 12.33 4.54 14.94
C LYS A 91 13.62 4.75 14.13
N LYS A 92 13.85 3.95 13.08
CA LYS A 92 15.05 4.05 12.24
C LYS A 92 15.02 5.23 11.28
N THR A 93 13.85 5.50 10.68
CA THR A 93 13.73 6.42 9.55
C THR A 93 13.11 7.77 9.89
N GLY A 94 12.40 7.85 11.00
CA GLY A 94 11.56 9.01 11.34
C GLY A 94 10.24 9.06 10.56
N ALA A 95 9.85 7.97 9.90
CA ALA A 95 8.62 7.91 9.09
C ALA A 95 7.38 8.26 9.92
N ARG A 96 6.50 9.08 9.34
CA ARG A 96 5.26 9.49 9.99
C ARG A 96 4.16 8.46 9.79
N LEU A 97 3.39 8.23 10.86
CA LEU A 97 2.25 7.31 10.86
C LEU A 97 1.06 7.94 10.13
N VAL A 98 0.48 7.19 9.18
CA VAL A 98 -0.84 7.46 8.60
C VAL A 98 -1.76 6.30 8.99
N ALA A 99 -2.81 6.61 9.72
CA ALA A 99 -3.80 5.64 10.21
C ALA A 99 -5.12 6.33 10.52
N THR A 100 -6.18 5.58 10.79
CA THR A 100 -7.38 6.14 11.43
C THR A 100 -7.00 6.70 12.80
N PHE A 101 -7.72 7.70 13.27
CA PHE A 101 -7.39 8.43 14.51
C PHE A 101 -7.27 7.47 15.70
N ASP A 102 -8.25 6.58 15.85
CA ASP A 102 -8.29 5.64 17.00
C ASP A 102 -7.14 4.62 16.91
N LEU A 103 -6.86 4.09 15.71
CA LEU A 103 -5.70 3.21 15.50
C LEU A 103 -4.38 3.92 15.81
N GLY A 104 -4.22 5.15 15.34
CA GLY A 104 -3.02 5.95 15.61
C GLY A 104 -2.80 6.17 17.11
N LYS A 105 -3.89 6.44 17.87
CA LYS A 105 -3.83 6.53 19.33
C LYS A 105 -3.49 5.19 19.98
N ALA A 106 -4.10 4.09 19.55
CA ALA A 106 -3.79 2.77 20.07
C ALA A 106 -2.33 2.37 19.80
N LEU A 107 -1.83 2.61 18.58
CA LEU A 107 -0.43 2.33 18.23
C LEU A 107 0.58 3.13 19.04
N THR A 108 0.33 4.41 19.26
CA THR A 108 1.25 5.28 20.05
C THR A 108 1.20 5.01 21.55
N HIS A 109 0.03 4.65 22.10
CA HIS A 109 -0.12 4.40 23.53
C HIS A 109 0.19 2.95 23.92
N TYR A 110 -0.08 1.98 23.05
CA TYR A 110 0.07 0.54 23.33
C TYR A 110 1.02 -0.17 22.38
N GLY A 111 0.95 0.12 21.08
CA GLY A 111 1.73 -0.56 20.05
C GLY A 111 3.21 -0.19 19.99
N GLY A 112 3.64 0.81 20.77
CA GLY A 112 5.05 1.24 20.85
C GLY A 112 5.51 2.11 19.67
N TYR A 113 4.58 2.62 18.84
CA TYR A 113 4.91 3.57 17.77
C TYR A 113 5.35 4.92 18.39
N PRO A 114 6.42 5.57 17.88
CA PRO A 114 6.90 6.84 18.44
C PRO A 114 5.82 7.93 18.37
N LEU A 115 5.54 8.56 19.51
CA LEU A 115 4.47 9.56 19.63
C LEU A 115 4.72 10.79 18.75
N GLU A 116 5.97 11.22 18.64
CA GLU A 116 6.39 12.38 17.84
C GLU A 116 6.24 12.19 16.33
N GLN A 117 6.09 10.94 15.87
CA GLN A 117 5.86 10.58 14.47
C GLN A 117 4.37 10.42 14.12
N SER A 118 3.48 10.76 15.04
CA SER A 118 2.03 10.70 14.87
C SER A 118 1.41 12.05 15.23
N GLY A 119 0.50 12.55 14.42
CA GLY A 119 -0.14 13.83 14.67
C GLY A 119 -1.44 14.00 13.89
N MET A 120 -2.20 15.06 14.24
CA MET A 120 -3.50 15.37 13.62
C MET A 120 -3.41 15.61 12.10
N ASP A 121 -2.23 15.95 11.60
CA ASP A 121 -1.96 16.19 10.18
C ASP A 121 -1.70 14.89 9.38
N THR A 122 -1.52 13.75 10.06
CA THR A 122 -1.34 12.43 9.42
C THR A 122 -2.34 11.38 9.89
N LEU A 123 -3.10 11.67 10.95
CA LEU A 123 -4.23 10.82 11.36
C LEU A 123 -5.53 11.35 10.73
N GLY A 124 -6.36 10.44 10.26
CA GLY A 124 -7.62 10.77 9.64
C GLY A 124 -8.76 9.83 10.05
N ASN A 125 -9.83 9.80 9.27
CA ASN A 125 -10.91 8.84 9.43
C ASN A 125 -11.67 8.64 8.11
N PHE A 126 -12.56 7.67 8.06
CA PHE A 126 -13.34 7.34 6.86
C PHE A 126 -14.15 8.55 6.39
N GLY A 127 -14.13 8.77 5.08
CA GLY A 127 -14.68 9.96 4.43
C GLY A 127 -13.73 11.16 4.41
N GLY A 128 -12.56 11.06 5.09
CA GLY A 128 -11.50 12.06 5.06
C GLY A 128 -10.43 11.75 4.02
N GLU A 129 -9.75 12.80 3.54
CA GLU A 129 -8.59 12.72 2.67
C GLU A 129 -7.47 13.62 3.23
N LEU A 130 -6.26 13.10 3.29
CA LEU A 130 -5.05 13.85 3.64
C LEU A 130 -4.29 14.22 2.37
N THR A 131 -3.72 15.42 2.34
CA THR A 131 -2.75 15.84 1.32
C THR A 131 -1.38 15.96 1.99
N LEU A 132 -0.44 15.09 1.61
CA LEU A 132 0.85 14.93 2.27
C LEU A 132 2.01 15.09 1.29
N LEU A 133 3.24 15.15 1.84
CA LEU A 133 4.47 15.23 1.05
C LEU A 133 4.43 16.38 0.03
N GLU A 134 4.14 17.58 0.53
CA GLU A 134 4.08 18.82 -0.29
C GLU A 134 3.07 18.75 -1.43
N GLY A 135 1.98 17.97 -1.23
CA GLY A 135 0.91 17.78 -2.21
C GLY A 135 1.20 16.72 -3.27
N GLU A 136 2.28 15.95 -3.12
CA GLU A 136 2.60 14.88 -4.05
C GLU A 136 1.69 13.65 -3.88
N VAL A 137 1.21 13.43 -2.65
CA VAL A 137 0.38 12.27 -2.33
C VAL A 137 -0.90 12.70 -1.62
N LYS A 138 -2.03 12.17 -2.07
CA LYS A 138 -3.31 12.24 -1.38
C LYS A 138 -3.70 10.85 -0.90
N ILE A 139 -4.22 10.75 0.32
CA ILE A 139 -4.60 9.49 0.95
C ILE A 139 -6.01 9.63 1.49
N ALA A 140 -6.96 8.93 0.86
CA ALA A 140 -8.32 8.80 1.37
C ALA A 140 -8.46 7.51 2.18
N PHE A 141 -9.17 7.60 3.30
CA PHE A 141 -9.46 6.46 4.18
C PHE A 141 -10.73 5.76 3.70
N ILE A 142 -10.60 4.47 3.38
CA ILE A 142 -11.68 3.62 2.87
C ILE A 142 -12.09 2.63 3.96
N PRO A 143 -13.38 2.48 4.30
CA PRO A 143 -13.83 1.47 5.26
C PRO A 143 -13.48 0.05 4.82
N ALA A 144 -13.30 -0.84 5.80
CA ALA A 144 -13.17 -2.27 5.58
C ALA A 144 -14.11 -3.05 6.52
N VAL A 145 -14.50 -4.24 6.10
CA VAL A 145 -15.34 -5.17 6.91
C VAL A 145 -14.41 -6.22 7.49
N HIS A 146 -13.88 -5.93 8.66
CA HIS A 146 -12.91 -6.76 9.38
C HIS A 146 -12.90 -6.39 10.87
N SER A 147 -11.93 -6.86 11.64
CA SER A 147 -11.66 -6.46 13.03
C SER A 147 -10.32 -5.75 13.14
N SER A 148 -10.07 -5.10 14.28
CA SER A 148 -8.82 -4.38 14.51
C SER A 148 -8.47 -4.38 15.98
N THR A 149 -7.32 -4.95 16.34
CA THR A 149 -6.82 -4.99 17.72
C THR A 149 -5.33 -4.69 17.75
N VAL A 150 -4.88 -3.99 18.79
CA VAL A 150 -3.46 -3.68 19.02
C VAL A 150 -3.00 -4.40 20.27
N THR A 151 -1.82 -5.02 20.19
CA THR A 151 -1.17 -5.65 21.34
C THR A 151 0.09 -4.87 21.74
N LYS A 152 0.52 -5.02 22.99
CA LYS A 152 1.84 -4.51 23.40
C LYS A 152 2.95 -5.36 22.80
N PRO A 153 4.08 -4.77 22.37
CA PRO A 153 5.20 -5.54 21.83
C PRO A 153 5.76 -6.60 22.79
N GLN A 154 5.66 -6.38 24.11
CA GLN A 154 6.16 -7.28 25.15
C GLN A 154 5.08 -8.18 25.77
N ASP A 155 3.81 -7.93 25.46
CA ASP A 155 2.67 -8.68 26.00
C ASP A 155 1.56 -8.82 24.96
N THR A 156 1.64 -9.86 24.16
CA THR A 156 0.65 -10.15 23.08
C THR A 156 -0.70 -10.63 23.64
N GLN A 157 -0.83 -10.85 24.94
CA GLN A 157 -2.10 -11.20 25.58
C GLN A 157 -2.89 -9.95 26.03
N ASP A 158 -2.21 -8.80 26.15
CA ASP A 158 -2.88 -7.51 26.43
C ASP A 158 -3.42 -6.92 25.12
N ILE A 159 -4.62 -7.36 24.76
CA ILE A 159 -5.31 -6.99 23.51
C ILE A 159 -6.14 -5.74 23.78
N ARG A 160 -5.99 -4.73 22.92
CA ARG A 160 -6.75 -3.48 22.94
C ARG A 160 -7.47 -3.24 21.63
N ASP A 161 -8.56 -2.50 21.71
CA ASP A 161 -9.27 -2.03 20.52
C ASP A 161 -8.34 -1.14 19.66
N GLY A 162 -8.26 -1.44 18.39
CA GLY A 162 -7.49 -0.70 17.37
C GLY A 162 -8.37 0.23 16.52
N GLY A 163 -9.61 0.46 16.93
CA GLY A 163 -10.58 1.20 16.12
C GLY A 163 -11.09 0.39 14.91
N ASN A 164 -11.83 1.03 14.03
CA ASN A 164 -12.36 0.38 12.84
C ASN A 164 -11.26 0.12 11.80
N PRO A 165 -11.22 -1.09 11.20
CA PRO A 165 -10.28 -1.41 10.12
C PRO A 165 -10.62 -0.65 8.86
N GLY A 166 -9.62 -0.41 8.02
CA GLY A 166 -9.79 0.27 6.74
C GLY A 166 -8.74 -0.09 5.72
N GLY A 167 -8.85 0.54 4.57
CA GLY A 167 -7.86 0.56 3.51
C GLY A 167 -7.52 1.99 3.13
N PHE A 168 -6.68 2.14 2.12
CA PHE A 168 -6.21 3.44 1.64
C PHE A 168 -6.37 3.56 0.14
N LEU A 169 -6.95 4.66 -0.32
CA LEU A 169 -6.79 5.06 -1.70
C LEU A 169 -5.69 6.12 -1.77
N ILE A 170 -4.58 5.77 -2.39
CA ILE A 170 -3.37 6.57 -2.48
C ILE A 170 -3.28 7.12 -3.90
N THR A 171 -3.49 8.43 -4.06
CA THR A 171 -3.39 9.13 -5.34
C THR A 171 -2.05 9.84 -5.42
N ILE A 172 -1.24 9.50 -6.40
CA ILE A 172 0.09 10.09 -6.61
C ILE A 172 -0.02 11.16 -7.68
N LYS A 173 0.51 12.34 -7.41
CA LYS A 173 0.51 13.45 -8.37
C LYS A 173 1.24 13.05 -9.65
N ASN A 174 0.55 13.16 -10.79
CA ASN A 174 1.02 12.72 -12.09
C ASN A 174 1.33 11.21 -12.18
N GLY A 175 0.76 10.39 -11.30
CA GLY A 175 0.89 8.95 -11.24
C GLY A 175 -0.47 8.25 -11.06
N PRO A 176 -0.46 6.95 -10.79
CA PRO A 176 -1.68 6.18 -10.58
C PRO A 176 -2.35 6.47 -9.23
N ALA A 177 -3.63 6.12 -9.14
CA ALA A 177 -4.35 5.93 -7.89
C ALA A 177 -4.36 4.45 -7.53
N ILE A 178 -3.82 4.12 -6.34
CA ILE A 178 -3.63 2.76 -5.83
C ILE A 178 -4.56 2.56 -4.63
N TYR A 179 -5.49 1.62 -4.73
CA TYR A 179 -6.34 1.21 -3.61
C TYR A 179 -5.76 -0.03 -2.93
N HIS A 180 -5.22 0.14 -1.73
CA HIS A 180 -4.86 -0.95 -0.83
C HIS A 180 -6.07 -1.25 0.04
N ALA A 181 -6.68 -2.43 -0.15
CA ALA A 181 -7.95 -2.74 0.51
C ALA A 181 -7.82 -3.01 2.03
N GLY A 182 -6.59 -3.23 2.52
CA GLY A 182 -6.39 -3.81 3.85
C GLY A 182 -6.98 -5.20 3.92
N ASP A 183 -7.27 -5.66 5.13
CA ASP A 183 -8.04 -6.87 5.34
C ASP A 183 -9.53 -6.53 5.34
N THR A 184 -10.27 -7.19 4.49
CA THR A 184 -11.70 -6.90 4.33
C THR A 184 -12.45 -8.10 3.76
N ASP A 185 -13.74 -8.17 4.08
CA ASP A 185 -14.73 -8.89 3.28
C ASP A 185 -15.24 -7.99 2.14
N LEU A 186 -16.00 -8.58 1.23
CA LEU A 186 -16.78 -7.91 0.20
C LEU A 186 -17.94 -7.13 0.84
N PHE A 187 -18.10 -5.86 0.45
CA PHE A 187 -19.25 -5.04 0.84
C PHE A 187 -19.72 -4.17 -0.35
N SER A 188 -21.01 -3.84 -0.37
CA SER A 188 -21.67 -3.19 -1.52
C SER A 188 -21.10 -1.82 -1.85
N ASP A 189 -20.70 -1.08 -0.82
CA ASP A 189 -20.25 0.31 -0.95
C ASP A 189 -18.85 0.43 -1.58
N MET A 190 -18.15 -0.70 -1.82
CA MET A 190 -16.97 -0.72 -2.69
C MET A 190 -17.27 -0.12 -4.07
N SER A 191 -18.52 -0.19 -4.54
CA SER A 191 -18.96 0.45 -5.79
C SER A 191 -18.86 1.99 -5.78
N LEU A 192 -18.82 2.61 -4.60
CA LEU A 192 -18.69 4.05 -4.45
C LEU A 192 -17.24 4.53 -4.59
N ILE A 193 -16.26 3.66 -4.36
CA ILE A 193 -14.85 4.04 -4.38
C ILE A 193 -14.49 4.64 -5.73
N ASN A 194 -14.76 3.93 -6.83
CA ASN A 194 -14.44 4.40 -8.17
C ASN A 194 -15.39 5.50 -8.69
N LYS A 195 -16.53 5.71 -8.01
CA LYS A 195 -17.43 6.82 -8.32
C LYS A 195 -16.84 8.18 -7.95
N PHE A 196 -16.10 8.23 -6.84
CA PHE A 196 -15.50 9.47 -6.33
C PHE A 196 -14.02 9.61 -6.68
N HIS A 197 -13.33 8.49 -6.91
CA HIS A 197 -11.90 8.44 -7.19
C HIS A 197 -11.62 7.39 -8.26
N LYS A 198 -10.97 7.77 -9.36
CA LYS A 198 -10.53 6.77 -10.34
C LYS A 198 -9.50 5.85 -9.68
N VAL A 199 -9.75 4.53 -9.68
CA VAL A 199 -8.82 3.50 -9.20
C VAL A 199 -8.10 2.90 -10.40
N ASN A 200 -6.78 3.07 -10.48
CA ASN A 200 -5.99 2.42 -11.52
C ASN A 200 -5.57 1.00 -11.07
N ILE A 201 -5.15 0.87 -9.82
CA ILE A 201 -4.62 -0.39 -9.27
C ILE A 201 -5.32 -0.70 -7.95
N MET A 202 -5.77 -1.94 -7.80
CA MET A 202 -6.32 -2.46 -6.54
C MET A 202 -5.42 -3.57 -6.02
N LEU A 203 -4.96 -3.43 -4.77
CA LEU A 203 -4.27 -4.45 -4.00
C LEU A 203 -5.32 -5.15 -3.14
N VAL A 204 -5.66 -6.41 -3.44
CA VAL A 204 -6.81 -7.10 -2.88
C VAL A 204 -6.44 -8.39 -2.16
N PRO A 205 -6.91 -8.61 -0.90
CA PRO A 205 -6.69 -9.87 -0.20
C PRO A 205 -7.47 -11.00 -0.88
N ILE A 206 -6.80 -12.14 -1.07
CA ILE A 206 -7.40 -13.33 -1.70
C ILE A 206 -7.20 -14.62 -0.91
N GLY A 207 -6.54 -14.56 0.23
CA GLY A 207 -6.13 -15.76 0.98
C GLY A 207 -7.28 -16.62 1.51
N GLY A 208 -8.47 -16.06 1.67
CA GLY A 208 -9.58 -16.73 2.31
C GLY A 208 -9.38 -16.82 3.83
N HIS A 209 -10.22 -17.59 4.52
CA HIS A 209 -10.23 -17.84 5.95
C HIS A 209 -10.41 -16.58 6.82
N PHE A 210 -9.46 -15.63 6.80
CA PHE A 210 -9.54 -14.37 7.55
C PHE A 210 -10.01 -13.19 6.68
N THR A 211 -9.90 -13.29 5.37
CA THR A 211 -10.30 -12.28 4.40
C THR A 211 -11.10 -12.89 3.26
N MET A 212 -11.34 -12.14 2.21
CA MET A 212 -11.97 -12.69 0.99
C MET A 212 -11.15 -13.84 0.42
N GLY A 213 -11.86 -14.89 -0.05
CA GLY A 213 -11.30 -15.83 -1.03
C GLY A 213 -11.41 -15.27 -2.45
N PRO A 214 -10.84 -15.98 -3.45
CA PRO A 214 -10.75 -15.51 -4.84
C PRO A 214 -12.09 -15.10 -5.47
N GLU A 215 -13.18 -15.81 -5.20
CA GLU A 215 -14.51 -15.53 -5.77
C GLU A 215 -15.08 -14.21 -5.24
N ARG A 216 -14.99 -13.98 -3.91
CA ARG A 216 -15.45 -12.73 -3.30
C ARG A 216 -14.55 -11.56 -3.69
N ALA A 217 -13.24 -11.77 -3.78
CA ALA A 217 -12.29 -10.79 -4.29
C ALA A 217 -12.58 -10.40 -5.74
N ALA A 218 -12.97 -11.35 -6.60
CA ALA A 218 -13.38 -11.05 -7.96
C ALA A 218 -14.61 -10.12 -8.01
N GLU A 219 -15.61 -10.34 -7.14
CA GLU A 219 -16.76 -9.45 -7.03
C GLU A 219 -16.36 -8.06 -6.48
N ALA A 220 -15.45 -7.98 -5.52
CA ALA A 220 -14.90 -6.71 -5.06
C ALA A 220 -14.20 -5.95 -6.20
N VAL A 221 -13.38 -6.65 -6.99
CA VAL A 221 -12.76 -6.09 -8.21
C VAL A 221 -13.81 -5.60 -9.21
N ARG A 222 -14.91 -6.33 -9.40
CA ARG A 222 -16.02 -5.89 -10.26
C ARG A 222 -16.68 -4.61 -9.75
N LEU A 223 -16.88 -4.47 -8.44
CA LEU A 223 -17.48 -3.28 -7.84
C LEU A 223 -16.56 -2.06 -7.93
N VAL A 224 -15.28 -2.23 -7.63
CA VAL A 224 -14.27 -1.16 -7.72
C VAL A 224 -13.89 -0.85 -9.17
N ASN A 225 -13.90 -1.85 -10.05
CA ASN A 225 -13.58 -1.76 -11.48
C ASN A 225 -12.22 -1.07 -11.77
N PRO A 226 -11.10 -1.55 -11.18
CA PRO A 226 -9.78 -1.02 -11.44
C PRO A 226 -9.25 -1.49 -12.81
N GLU A 227 -8.21 -0.83 -13.33
CA GLU A 227 -7.52 -1.26 -14.55
C GLU A 227 -6.68 -2.53 -14.30
N ILE A 228 -6.03 -2.56 -13.11
CA ILE A 228 -5.13 -3.63 -12.68
C ILE A 228 -5.54 -4.08 -11.27
N VAL A 229 -5.45 -5.39 -11.03
CA VAL A 229 -5.52 -5.96 -9.68
C VAL A 229 -4.26 -6.74 -9.37
N ILE A 230 -3.72 -6.52 -8.19
CA ILE A 230 -2.58 -7.25 -7.63
C ILE A 230 -3.09 -8.01 -6.41
N PRO A 231 -3.08 -9.34 -6.44
CA PRO A 231 -3.49 -10.15 -5.30
C PRO A 231 -2.47 -10.05 -4.15
N MET A 232 -2.96 -10.03 -2.92
CA MET A 232 -2.17 -10.00 -1.70
C MET A 232 -2.78 -10.89 -0.61
N HIS A 233 -2.15 -10.97 0.56
CA HIS A 233 -2.62 -11.68 1.75
C HIS A 233 -2.92 -13.17 1.47
N PHE A 234 -2.04 -13.86 0.76
CA PHE A 234 -2.13 -15.28 0.43
C PHE A 234 -0.76 -15.97 0.57
N GLY A 235 -0.77 -17.29 0.77
CA GLY A 235 0.44 -18.11 0.79
C GLY A 235 1.40 -17.89 1.95
N THR A 236 1.14 -16.94 2.85
CA THR A 236 1.99 -16.66 4.02
C THR A 236 1.84 -17.76 5.07
N PHE A 237 0.63 -18.28 5.22
CA PHE A 237 0.29 -19.41 6.09
C PHE A 237 -0.47 -20.47 5.28
N PRO A 238 -0.35 -21.78 5.61
CA PRO A 238 -1.05 -22.84 4.88
C PRO A 238 -2.58 -22.68 4.80
N ILE A 239 -3.17 -21.97 5.76
CA ILE A 239 -4.62 -21.71 5.82
C ILE A 239 -5.06 -20.64 4.81
N LEU A 240 -4.15 -19.78 4.35
CA LEU A 240 -4.39 -18.75 3.33
C LEU A 240 -4.13 -19.33 1.95
N ASN A 241 -5.10 -20.13 1.46
CA ASN A 241 -4.94 -21.02 0.32
C ASN A 241 -5.45 -20.46 -1.01
N GLY A 242 -5.95 -19.22 -1.05
CA GLY A 242 -6.28 -18.54 -2.29
C GLY A 242 -5.04 -18.33 -3.16
N THR A 243 -5.20 -18.39 -4.48
CA THR A 243 -4.09 -18.21 -5.42
C THR A 243 -4.41 -17.20 -6.53
N PRO A 244 -3.41 -16.55 -7.13
CA PRO A 244 -3.62 -15.66 -8.27
C PRO A 244 -4.38 -16.32 -9.41
N GLU A 245 -4.11 -17.59 -9.72
CA GLU A 245 -4.77 -18.36 -10.77
C GLU A 245 -6.27 -18.56 -10.47
N SER A 246 -6.61 -18.77 -9.18
CA SER A 246 -8.01 -18.87 -8.74
C SER A 246 -8.73 -17.53 -8.89
N LEU A 247 -8.08 -16.41 -8.59
CA LEU A 247 -8.63 -15.08 -8.83
C LEU A 247 -8.85 -14.82 -10.33
N GLU A 248 -7.85 -15.14 -11.18
CA GLU A 248 -7.99 -15.00 -12.62
C GLU A 248 -9.18 -15.82 -13.17
N LYS A 249 -9.33 -17.05 -12.67
CA LYS A 249 -10.48 -17.91 -13.06
C LYS A 249 -11.80 -17.26 -12.64
N ALA A 250 -11.89 -16.76 -11.42
CA ALA A 250 -13.10 -16.10 -10.91
C ALA A 250 -13.45 -14.83 -11.72
N LEU A 251 -12.46 -14.00 -12.05
CA LEU A 251 -12.63 -12.81 -12.89
C LEU A 251 -13.10 -13.16 -14.31
N LYS A 252 -12.60 -14.26 -14.90
CA LYS A 252 -13.07 -14.75 -16.20
C LYS A 252 -14.53 -15.18 -16.16
N VAL A 253 -14.99 -15.84 -15.08
CA VAL A 253 -16.38 -16.26 -14.90
C VAL A 253 -17.33 -15.05 -14.93
N ILE A 254 -16.97 -13.96 -14.26
CA ILE A 254 -17.79 -12.73 -14.22
C ILE A 254 -17.50 -11.77 -15.39
N ARG A 255 -16.68 -12.18 -16.36
CA ARG A 255 -16.30 -11.42 -17.55
C ARG A 255 -15.69 -10.05 -17.24
N SER A 256 -14.90 -9.96 -16.16
CA SER A 256 -14.15 -8.76 -15.83
C SER A 256 -13.09 -8.46 -16.87
N ARG A 257 -12.82 -7.17 -17.11
CA ARG A 257 -11.74 -6.69 -18.00
C ARG A 257 -10.48 -6.30 -17.22
N THR A 258 -10.54 -6.33 -15.90
CA THR A 258 -9.41 -6.01 -15.03
C THR A 258 -8.27 -6.99 -15.26
N ARG A 259 -7.07 -6.50 -15.47
CA ARG A 259 -5.86 -7.30 -15.64
C ARG A 259 -5.29 -7.71 -14.29
N VAL A 260 -5.05 -9.00 -14.09
CA VAL A 260 -4.33 -9.50 -12.91
C VAL A 260 -2.83 -9.42 -13.16
N ILE A 261 -2.10 -8.86 -12.21
CA ILE A 261 -0.63 -8.87 -12.19
C ILE A 261 -0.20 -9.50 -10.87
N PRO A 262 0.07 -10.81 -10.85
CA PRO A 262 0.65 -11.44 -9.66
C PRO A 262 2.11 -11.02 -9.54
N LEU A 263 2.53 -10.64 -8.33
CA LEU A 263 3.93 -10.37 -8.02
C LEU A 263 4.53 -11.53 -7.24
N SER A 264 5.81 -11.78 -7.43
CA SER A 264 6.63 -12.59 -6.55
C SER A 264 7.05 -11.77 -5.33
N VAL A 265 7.26 -12.43 -4.18
CA VAL A 265 7.75 -11.73 -2.98
C VAL A 265 9.12 -11.09 -3.28
N GLY A 266 9.24 -9.80 -2.99
CA GLY A 266 10.42 -8.99 -3.29
C GLY A 266 10.42 -8.35 -4.69
N GLU A 267 9.44 -8.66 -5.54
CA GLU A 267 9.34 -8.08 -6.89
C GLU A 267 8.86 -6.63 -6.85
N SER A 268 9.37 -5.84 -7.80
CA SER A 268 8.96 -4.46 -8.06
C SER A 268 8.40 -4.33 -9.46
N ILE A 269 7.39 -3.47 -9.63
CA ILE A 269 6.90 -3.03 -10.93
C ILE A 269 6.96 -1.50 -11.04
N GLU A 270 7.19 -1.01 -12.24
CA GLU A 270 7.03 0.40 -12.60
C GLU A 270 5.62 0.66 -13.13
N LEU A 271 5.02 1.78 -12.68
CA LEU A 271 3.63 2.14 -12.94
C LEU A 271 3.53 3.45 -13.73
#